data_fee085ca2374061354072f63c6299ec2
#
_entry.id   fee085ca2374061354072f63c6299ec2
#
_cell.length_a   1.000
_cell.length_b   1.000
_cell.length_c   1.000
_cell.angle_alpha   90.00
_cell.angle_beta   90.00
_cell.angle_gamma   90.00
#
_symmetry.space_group_name_H-M   'P 1'
#
loop_
_entity.id
_entity.type
_entity.pdbx_description
1 polymer ?
#
loop_
_entity_poly.entity_id
_entity_poly.type
_entity_poly.pdbx_seq_one_letter_code
_entity_poly.pdbx_strand_id
1 'polypeptide(L)'
;FDIEIDRVQRPSRPLPSGQISLKTARASGYLMLMFGVVVASLAGWVGSGSDPDLPTGPFIRATLIACLLAVCILLYNGLLKRTLLAPFLMGSCRGLNILLGTSTLIPLATGITSTGSPPTFLSIPLVAWWVSISIGTLICGVTLLGRNEAVESQKRLPLFIACGFIIAGITGIGSVVYCPMDIEPSSVIEGIYPLIVAVISVTIFRRVIGAAIIASPSAIQSGVISVLRSLIIFDAVICFLAVPQSVYYSLIVLSLLIPNLLLSRFISTT
;
A
#
# COMPACT_ATOMS: atom_id res chain seq x y z
N PHE A 1 6.54 -4.38 -20.47
CA PHE A 1 5.66 -5.56 -20.48
C PHE A 1 4.43 -5.36 -21.37
N ASP A 2 3.74 -4.20 -21.36
CA ASP A 2 2.45 -3.98 -22.06
C ASP A 2 2.57 -3.28 -23.41
N ILE A 3 3.75 -3.17 -23.99
CA ILE A 3 4.02 -2.34 -25.18
C ILE A 3 3.14 -2.70 -26.38
N GLU A 4 2.86 -3.99 -26.60
CA GLU A 4 2.05 -4.43 -27.73
C GLU A 4 0.58 -4.01 -27.58
N ILE A 5 0.07 -4.04 -26.35
CA ILE A 5 -1.29 -3.58 -26.04
C ILE A 5 -1.38 -2.07 -26.15
N ASP A 6 -0.38 -1.36 -25.58
CA ASP A 6 -0.32 0.11 -25.61
C ASP A 6 -0.15 0.64 -27.05
N ARG A 7 0.48 -0.10 -27.96
CA ARG A 7 0.56 0.27 -29.39
C ARG A 7 -0.82 0.36 -30.04
N VAL A 8 -1.73 -0.52 -29.63
CA VAL A 8 -3.09 -0.57 -30.19
C VAL A 8 -4.03 0.38 -29.46
N GLN A 9 -4.00 0.36 -28.13
CA GLN A 9 -4.97 1.08 -27.31
C GLN A 9 -4.56 2.52 -26.98
N ARG A 10 -3.24 2.79 -26.89
CA ARG A 10 -2.70 4.09 -26.44
C ARG A 10 -1.41 4.46 -27.19
N PRO A 11 -1.48 4.67 -28.52
CA PRO A 11 -0.30 4.88 -29.37
C PRO A 11 0.47 6.18 -29.05
N SER A 12 -0.19 7.14 -28.38
CA SER A 12 0.42 8.42 -27.98
C SER A 12 1.35 8.33 -26.77
N ARG A 13 1.39 7.18 -26.06
CA ARG A 13 2.31 7.00 -24.93
C ARG A 13 3.77 7.05 -25.36
N PRO A 14 4.71 7.49 -24.48
CA PRO A 14 6.12 7.67 -24.83
C PRO A 14 6.83 6.42 -25.36
N LEU A 15 6.46 5.22 -24.90
CA LEU A 15 7.03 3.96 -25.37
C LEU A 15 6.48 3.52 -26.74
N PRO A 16 5.16 3.44 -26.94
CA PRO A 16 4.58 3.12 -28.26
C PRO A 16 4.91 4.15 -29.35
N SER A 17 4.97 5.44 -29.00
CA SER A 17 5.30 6.53 -29.93
C SER A 17 6.79 6.58 -30.33
N GLY A 18 7.64 5.80 -29.67
CA GLY A 18 9.08 5.78 -29.94
C GLY A 18 9.88 6.92 -29.31
N GLN A 19 9.25 7.79 -28.49
CA GLN A 19 9.96 8.87 -27.78
C GLN A 19 11.01 8.32 -26.81
N ILE A 20 10.75 7.13 -26.24
CA ILE A 20 11.68 6.43 -25.36
C ILE A 20 11.95 5.03 -25.95
N SER A 21 13.22 4.65 -26.08
CA SER A 21 13.57 3.32 -26.56
C SER A 21 13.19 2.24 -25.53
N LEU A 22 12.73 1.08 -26.01
CA LEU A 22 12.39 -0.06 -25.13
C LEU A 22 13.60 -0.51 -24.29
N LYS A 23 14.82 -0.43 -24.84
CA LYS A 23 16.06 -0.77 -24.13
C LYS A 23 16.29 0.18 -22.97
N THR A 24 16.17 1.49 -23.19
CA THR A 24 16.32 2.52 -22.16
C THR A 24 15.27 2.34 -21.05
N ALA A 25 14.00 2.19 -21.41
CA ALA A 25 12.93 2.01 -20.42
C ALA A 25 13.13 0.74 -19.57
N ARG A 26 13.55 -0.35 -20.19
CA ARG A 26 13.85 -1.61 -19.48
C ARG A 26 15.05 -1.47 -18.56
N ALA A 27 16.13 -0.88 -19.04
CA ALA A 27 17.33 -0.64 -18.24
C ALA A 27 17.03 0.27 -17.04
N SER A 28 16.32 1.38 -17.27
CA SER A 28 15.91 2.29 -16.19
C SER A 28 15.04 1.60 -15.14
N GLY A 29 14.08 0.76 -15.57
CA GLY A 29 13.23 0.01 -14.65
C GLY A 29 14.01 -0.95 -13.75
N TYR A 30 14.95 -1.72 -14.31
CA TYR A 30 15.79 -2.61 -13.52
C TYR A 30 16.78 -1.85 -12.63
N LEU A 31 17.37 -0.76 -13.11
CA LEU A 31 18.27 0.08 -12.32
C LEU A 31 17.53 0.69 -11.11
N MET A 32 16.32 1.20 -11.30
CA MET A 32 15.50 1.73 -10.21
C MET A 32 15.14 0.66 -9.17
N LEU A 33 14.85 -0.56 -9.64
CA LEU A 33 14.52 -1.68 -8.74
C LEU A 33 15.76 -2.08 -7.92
N MET A 34 16.92 -2.23 -8.55
CA MET A 34 18.17 -2.52 -7.85
C MET A 34 18.56 -1.40 -6.89
N PHE A 35 18.44 -0.14 -7.32
CA PHE A 35 18.69 1.02 -6.47
C PHE A 35 17.78 1.01 -5.24
N GLY A 36 16.50 0.69 -5.40
CA GLY A 36 15.56 0.55 -4.28
C GLY A 36 16.00 -0.51 -3.26
N VAL A 37 16.47 -1.68 -3.73
CA VAL A 37 16.99 -2.73 -2.84
C VAL A 37 18.25 -2.26 -2.10
N VAL A 38 19.18 -1.59 -2.81
CA VAL A 38 20.42 -1.08 -2.19
C VAL A 38 20.10 -0.03 -1.12
N VAL A 39 19.23 0.94 -1.44
CA VAL A 39 18.82 1.98 -0.47
C VAL A 39 18.15 1.37 0.76
N ALA A 40 17.27 0.38 0.57
CA ALA A 40 16.61 -0.32 1.68
C ALA A 40 17.62 -1.07 2.56
N SER A 41 18.61 -1.74 1.94
CA SER A 41 19.69 -2.42 2.66
C SER A 41 20.55 -1.44 3.47
N LEU A 42 20.93 -0.33 2.85
CA LEU A 42 21.68 0.73 3.53
C LEU A 42 20.88 1.36 4.69
N ALA A 43 19.59 1.59 4.50
CA ALA A 43 18.74 2.08 5.58
C ALA A 43 18.66 1.09 6.75
N GLY A 44 18.56 -0.20 6.47
CA GLY A 44 18.62 -1.25 7.49
C GLY A 44 20.00 -1.33 8.18
N TRP A 45 21.08 -1.08 7.45
CA TRP A 45 22.44 -1.04 8.01
C TRP A 45 22.63 0.17 8.93
N VAL A 46 22.23 1.36 8.49
CA VAL A 46 22.24 2.57 9.32
C VAL A 46 21.36 2.38 10.57
N GLY A 47 20.19 1.75 10.37
CA GLY A 47 19.26 1.41 11.44
C GLY A 47 19.80 0.38 12.44
N SER A 48 20.82 -0.41 12.08
CA SER A 48 21.44 -1.38 13.01
C SER A 48 22.25 -0.72 14.12
N GLY A 49 22.63 0.56 13.97
CA GLY A 49 23.41 1.28 14.97
C GLY A 49 24.79 0.67 15.24
N SER A 50 25.45 1.17 16.29
CA SER A 50 26.75 0.65 16.74
C SER A 50 26.61 -0.43 17.82
N ASP A 51 25.45 -1.07 17.94
CA ASP A 51 25.21 -2.10 18.93
C ASP A 51 25.89 -3.40 18.49
N PRO A 52 26.96 -3.86 19.18
CA PRO A 52 27.69 -5.06 18.81
C PRO A 52 26.85 -6.33 18.94
N ASP A 53 25.78 -6.31 19.74
CA ASP A 53 24.92 -7.47 19.98
C ASP A 53 23.79 -7.64 18.93
N LEU A 54 23.52 -6.60 18.08
CA LEU A 54 22.52 -6.64 17.00
C LEU A 54 23.06 -6.21 15.62
N PRO A 55 24.26 -6.57 15.18
CA PRO A 55 24.90 -5.90 14.04
C PRO A 55 24.27 -6.18 12.68
N THR A 56 23.45 -7.22 12.52
CA THR A 56 22.99 -7.66 11.19
C THR A 56 21.47 -7.81 11.04
N GLY A 57 20.72 -7.83 12.12
CA GLY A 57 19.28 -8.10 12.11
C GLY A 57 18.46 -7.17 11.23
N PRO A 58 18.47 -5.85 11.45
CA PRO A 58 17.73 -4.89 10.64
C PRO A 58 18.20 -4.84 9.18
N PHE A 59 19.51 -4.95 8.93
CA PHE A 59 20.09 -5.01 7.59
C PHE A 59 19.55 -6.21 6.80
N ILE A 60 19.68 -7.42 7.36
CA ILE A 60 19.24 -8.65 6.68
C ILE A 60 17.73 -8.60 6.45
N ARG A 61 16.96 -8.18 7.44
CA ARG A 61 15.50 -8.09 7.37
C ARG A 61 15.05 -7.11 6.29
N ALA A 62 15.57 -5.89 6.26
CA ALA A 62 15.25 -4.89 5.25
C ALA A 62 15.64 -5.38 3.84
N THR A 63 16.82 -5.99 3.70
CA THR A 63 17.29 -6.54 2.43
C THR A 63 16.37 -7.67 1.94
N LEU A 64 15.99 -8.61 2.80
CA LEU A 64 15.10 -9.71 2.43
C LEU A 64 13.72 -9.22 2.01
N ILE A 65 13.14 -8.28 2.76
CA ILE A 65 11.83 -7.71 2.41
C ILE A 65 11.91 -6.93 1.09
N ALA A 66 12.98 -6.15 0.88
CA ALA A 66 13.17 -5.41 -0.38
C ALA A 66 13.35 -6.35 -1.57
N CYS A 67 14.12 -7.43 -1.43
CA CYS A 67 14.26 -8.46 -2.47
C CYS A 67 12.93 -9.14 -2.76
N LEU A 68 12.17 -9.52 -1.74
CA LEU A 68 10.86 -10.14 -1.90
C LEU A 68 9.88 -9.19 -2.61
N LEU A 69 9.88 -7.91 -2.24
CA LEU A 69 9.10 -6.87 -2.91
C LEU A 69 9.48 -6.75 -4.38
N ALA A 70 10.78 -6.71 -4.69
CA ALA A 70 11.29 -6.66 -6.07
C ALA A 70 10.84 -7.87 -6.89
N VAL A 71 10.91 -9.07 -6.30
CA VAL A 71 10.40 -10.31 -6.93
C VAL A 71 8.90 -10.23 -7.19
N CYS A 72 8.10 -9.78 -6.22
CA CYS A 72 6.65 -9.61 -6.39
C CYS A 72 6.33 -8.62 -7.53
N ILE A 73 7.06 -7.50 -7.64
CA ILE A 73 6.90 -6.52 -8.71
C ILE A 73 7.22 -7.14 -10.07
N LEU A 74 8.30 -7.90 -10.19
CA LEU A 74 8.69 -8.56 -11.43
C LEU A 74 7.70 -9.67 -11.83
N LEU A 75 7.25 -10.48 -10.87
CA LEU A 75 6.26 -11.52 -11.11
C LEU A 75 4.91 -10.92 -11.54
N TYR A 76 4.47 -9.85 -10.86
CA TYR A 76 3.24 -9.16 -11.25
C TYR A 76 3.32 -8.65 -12.69
N ASN A 77 4.35 -7.88 -13.02
CA ASN A 77 4.44 -7.23 -14.33
C ASN A 77 4.80 -8.21 -15.47
N GLY A 78 5.62 -9.23 -15.19
CA GLY A 78 6.14 -10.15 -16.20
C GLY A 78 5.23 -11.31 -16.52
N LEU A 79 4.73 -12.01 -15.50
CA LEU A 79 4.11 -13.32 -15.66
C LEU A 79 2.64 -13.36 -15.21
N LEU A 80 2.32 -12.74 -14.07
CA LEU A 80 1.08 -13.04 -13.34
C LEU A 80 0.01 -11.94 -13.46
N LYS A 81 0.28 -10.83 -14.16
CA LYS A 81 -0.64 -9.70 -14.31
C LYS A 81 -2.03 -10.11 -14.84
N ARG A 82 -2.08 -11.11 -15.73
CA ARG A 82 -3.33 -11.59 -16.36
C ARG A 82 -3.96 -12.79 -15.64
N THR A 83 -3.31 -13.30 -14.58
CA THR A 83 -3.78 -14.45 -13.82
C THR A 83 -4.68 -14.04 -12.65
N LEU A 84 -5.32 -15.02 -12.02
CA LEU A 84 -6.10 -14.80 -10.79
C LEU A 84 -5.21 -14.39 -9.59
N LEU A 85 -3.89 -14.62 -9.68
CA LEU A 85 -2.93 -14.26 -8.62
C LEU A 85 -2.53 -12.78 -8.65
N ALA A 86 -2.79 -12.05 -9.75
CA ALA A 86 -2.41 -10.65 -9.88
C ALA A 86 -2.89 -9.75 -8.72
N PRO A 87 -4.15 -9.82 -8.26
CA PRO A 87 -4.63 -8.99 -7.15
C PRO A 87 -3.87 -9.25 -5.85
N PHE A 88 -3.57 -10.53 -5.57
CA PHE A 88 -2.81 -10.93 -4.38
C PHE A 88 -1.37 -10.41 -4.43
N LEU A 89 -0.72 -10.51 -5.59
CA LEU A 89 0.63 -9.96 -5.76
C LEU A 89 0.66 -8.44 -5.60
N MET A 90 -0.33 -7.72 -6.14
CA MET A 90 -0.43 -6.28 -5.97
C MET A 90 -0.65 -5.90 -4.50
N GLY A 91 -1.53 -6.63 -3.80
CA GLY A 91 -1.73 -6.50 -2.36
C GLY A 91 -0.45 -6.79 -1.57
N SER A 92 0.26 -7.87 -1.92
CA SER A 92 1.55 -8.22 -1.31
C SER A 92 2.61 -7.15 -1.53
N CYS A 93 2.71 -6.57 -2.73
CA CYS A 93 3.62 -5.45 -2.99
C CYS A 93 3.35 -4.27 -2.03
N ARG A 94 2.09 -3.94 -1.81
CA ARG A 94 1.74 -2.84 -0.89
C ARG A 94 2.02 -3.19 0.57
N GLY A 95 1.65 -4.40 0.99
CA GLY A 95 1.94 -4.89 2.34
C GLY A 95 3.45 -4.95 2.63
N LEU A 96 4.24 -5.53 1.71
CA LEU A 96 5.70 -5.58 1.83
C LEU A 96 6.34 -4.20 1.89
N ASN A 97 5.78 -3.21 1.20
CA ASN A 97 6.27 -1.84 1.25
C ASN A 97 6.10 -1.22 2.65
N ILE A 98 4.99 -1.52 3.34
CA ILE A 98 4.77 -1.11 4.73
C ILE A 98 5.76 -1.83 5.67
N LEU A 99 5.90 -3.15 5.51
CA LEU A 99 6.85 -3.93 6.31
C LEU A 99 8.30 -3.48 6.08
N LEU A 100 8.64 -3.06 4.86
CA LEU A 100 9.96 -2.52 4.55
C LEU A 100 10.22 -1.24 5.35
N GLY A 101 9.25 -0.31 5.38
CA GLY A 101 9.36 0.91 6.17
C GLY A 101 9.58 0.63 7.66
N THR A 102 8.82 -0.33 8.23
CA THR A 102 8.96 -0.69 9.64
C THR A 102 10.22 -1.52 9.94
N SER A 103 10.75 -2.24 8.95
CA SER A 103 11.93 -3.09 9.13
C SER A 103 13.23 -2.31 9.30
N THR A 104 13.28 -1.08 8.84
CA THR A 104 14.45 -0.18 8.94
C THR A 104 14.49 0.59 10.27
N LEU A 105 13.36 0.63 10.99
CA LEU A 105 13.33 1.30 12.29
C LEU A 105 14.07 0.44 13.30
N ILE A 106 15.01 1.08 14.03
CA ILE A 106 15.54 0.54 15.26
C ILE A 106 14.37 0.50 16.24
N PRO A 107 14.24 -0.55 17.07
CA PRO A 107 13.46 -0.41 18.29
C PRO A 107 14.07 0.74 19.07
N LEU A 108 13.48 1.92 19.01
CA LEU A 108 13.85 3.07 19.86
C LEU A 108 13.55 2.80 21.36
N ALA A 109 13.29 1.54 21.66
CA ALA A 109 12.97 1.00 22.98
C ALA A 109 14.21 0.74 23.88
N THR A 110 15.39 1.27 23.56
CA THR A 110 16.54 1.16 24.47
C THR A 110 16.54 2.15 25.63
N GLY A 111 15.41 2.81 25.90
CA GLY A 111 15.32 3.75 27.01
C GLY A 111 14.09 3.61 27.91
N ILE A 112 13.08 2.83 27.51
CA ILE A 112 11.86 2.61 28.30
C ILE A 112 11.82 1.13 28.68
N THR A 113 12.35 0.81 29.83
CA THR A 113 12.10 -0.45 30.53
C THR A 113 10.65 -0.47 31.01
N SER A 114 9.70 -0.46 30.08
CA SER A 114 8.33 -0.82 30.38
C SER A 114 8.26 -2.34 30.38
N THR A 115 7.79 -2.89 31.45
CA THR A 115 7.51 -4.30 31.72
C THR A 115 6.52 -4.89 30.69
N GLY A 116 6.99 -5.13 29.46
CA GLY A 116 6.21 -5.75 28.42
C GLY A 116 6.57 -5.19 27.04
N SER A 117 7.62 -5.72 26.40
CA SER A 117 7.83 -5.47 24.97
C SER A 117 6.62 -6.00 24.20
N PRO A 118 6.08 -5.24 23.19
CA PRO A 118 4.96 -5.71 22.39
C PRO A 118 5.33 -7.02 21.69
N PRO A 119 4.37 -7.88 21.41
CA PRO A 119 4.62 -9.11 20.69
C PRO A 119 5.14 -8.79 19.28
N THR A 120 6.26 -9.42 18.91
CA THR A 120 6.91 -9.25 17.62
C THR A 120 6.98 -10.57 16.87
N PHE A 121 6.91 -10.48 15.53
CA PHE A 121 7.20 -11.60 14.65
C PHE A 121 8.31 -11.18 13.68
N LEU A 122 9.39 -11.91 13.61
CA LEU A 122 10.63 -11.55 12.89
C LEU A 122 11.18 -10.18 13.35
N SER A 123 11.09 -9.88 14.63
CA SER A 123 11.45 -8.57 15.21
C SER A 123 10.73 -7.37 14.57
N ILE A 124 9.55 -7.59 13.99
CA ILE A 124 8.63 -6.56 13.52
C ILE A 124 7.39 -6.60 14.42
N PRO A 125 6.91 -5.46 14.94
CA PRO A 125 5.71 -5.42 15.78
C PRO A 125 4.50 -6.04 15.09
N LEU A 126 3.67 -6.78 15.83
CA LEU A 126 2.47 -7.42 15.25
C LEU A 126 1.51 -6.41 14.64
N VAL A 127 1.43 -5.20 15.20
CA VAL A 127 0.62 -4.11 14.64
C VAL A 127 1.04 -3.76 13.20
N ALA A 128 2.34 -3.77 12.89
CA ALA A 128 2.84 -3.53 11.54
C ALA A 128 2.43 -4.63 10.55
N TRP A 129 2.44 -5.88 10.99
CA TRP A 129 1.90 -7.02 10.22
C TRP A 129 0.40 -6.85 9.97
N TRP A 130 -0.35 -6.47 11.00
CA TRP A 130 -1.79 -6.27 10.90
C TRP A 130 -2.15 -5.17 9.90
N VAL A 131 -1.49 -4.02 9.99
CA VAL A 131 -1.63 -2.90 9.02
C VAL A 131 -1.26 -3.36 7.61
N SER A 132 -0.14 -4.06 7.46
CA SER A 132 0.35 -4.58 6.19
C SER A 132 -0.66 -5.52 5.52
N ILE A 133 -1.21 -6.48 6.26
CA ILE A 133 -2.23 -7.41 5.78
C ILE A 133 -3.53 -6.68 5.43
N SER A 134 -3.95 -5.76 6.27
CA SER A 134 -5.20 -4.99 6.07
C SER A 134 -5.15 -4.13 4.80
N ILE A 135 -4.08 -3.37 4.63
CA ILE A 135 -3.88 -2.54 3.42
C ILE A 135 -3.63 -3.42 2.20
N GLY A 136 -2.87 -4.51 2.34
CA GLY A 136 -2.68 -5.50 1.26
C GLY A 136 -4.00 -6.09 0.79
N THR A 137 -4.88 -6.45 1.71
CA THR A 137 -6.23 -6.97 1.44
C THR A 137 -7.10 -5.92 0.74
N LEU A 138 -7.06 -4.68 1.20
CA LEU A 138 -7.74 -3.56 0.56
C LEU A 138 -7.29 -3.39 -0.90
N ILE A 139 -5.98 -3.39 -1.17
CA ILE A 139 -5.41 -3.26 -2.52
C ILE A 139 -5.74 -4.48 -3.39
N CYS A 140 -5.78 -5.68 -2.82
CA CYS A 140 -6.28 -6.86 -3.52
C CYS A 140 -7.71 -6.64 -4.04
N GLY A 141 -8.60 -6.14 -3.18
CA GLY A 141 -9.98 -5.80 -3.56
C GLY A 141 -10.07 -4.72 -4.65
N VAL A 142 -9.28 -3.65 -4.53
CA VAL A 142 -9.20 -2.58 -5.55
C VAL A 142 -8.72 -3.12 -6.89
N THR A 143 -7.71 -3.99 -6.89
CA THR A 143 -7.18 -4.60 -8.11
C THR A 143 -8.20 -5.53 -8.76
N LEU A 144 -8.94 -6.31 -7.95
CA LEU A 144 -10.06 -7.14 -8.44
C LEU A 144 -11.17 -6.28 -9.06
N LEU A 145 -11.52 -5.16 -8.42
CA LEU A 145 -12.51 -4.23 -8.92
C LEU A 145 -12.09 -3.64 -10.28
N GLY A 146 -10.85 -3.13 -10.37
CA GLY A 146 -10.30 -2.50 -11.57
C GLY A 146 -10.14 -3.46 -12.76
N ARG A 147 -9.97 -4.76 -12.53
CA ARG A 147 -9.92 -5.76 -13.62
C ARG A 147 -11.20 -5.84 -14.42
N ASN A 148 -12.32 -5.50 -13.82
CA ASN A 148 -13.62 -5.54 -14.47
C ASN A 148 -13.97 -4.22 -15.19
N GLU A 149 -13.10 -3.20 -15.11
CA GLU A 149 -13.30 -1.92 -15.79
C GLU A 149 -13.24 -2.05 -17.32
N ALA A 150 -12.34 -2.91 -17.82
CA ALA A 150 -12.10 -3.07 -19.27
C ALA A 150 -13.12 -3.96 -19.99
N VAL A 151 -13.99 -4.63 -19.26
CA VAL A 151 -14.98 -5.57 -19.83
C VAL A 151 -16.35 -5.18 -19.30
N GLU A 152 -17.30 -4.89 -20.19
CA GLU A 152 -18.72 -4.87 -19.83
C GLU A 152 -19.12 -6.27 -19.35
N SER A 153 -18.79 -6.55 -18.10
CA SER A 153 -19.01 -7.87 -17.53
C SER A 153 -20.42 -7.92 -16.96
N GLN A 154 -21.26 -8.74 -17.58
CA GLN A 154 -22.56 -9.10 -16.98
C GLN A 154 -22.40 -9.92 -15.68
N LYS A 155 -21.18 -10.35 -15.34
CA LYS A 155 -20.90 -11.14 -14.15
C LYS A 155 -20.66 -10.23 -12.95
N ARG A 156 -21.66 -10.10 -12.09
CA ARG A 156 -21.59 -9.28 -10.87
C ARG A 156 -20.79 -9.94 -9.72
N LEU A 157 -20.68 -11.29 -9.73
CA LEU A 157 -20.00 -12.02 -8.66
C LEU A 157 -18.55 -11.55 -8.39
N PRO A 158 -17.67 -11.35 -9.42
CA PRO A 158 -16.32 -10.83 -9.17
C PRO A 158 -16.30 -9.43 -8.54
N LEU A 159 -17.28 -8.58 -8.86
CA LEU A 159 -17.42 -7.25 -8.28
C LEU A 159 -17.80 -7.33 -6.80
N PHE A 160 -18.71 -8.20 -6.41
CA PHE A 160 -19.06 -8.41 -5.01
C PHE A 160 -17.92 -9.02 -4.20
N ILE A 161 -17.13 -9.95 -4.80
CA ILE A 161 -15.92 -10.48 -4.18
C ILE A 161 -14.92 -9.33 -3.93
N ALA A 162 -14.71 -8.45 -4.92
CA ALA A 162 -13.86 -7.27 -4.76
C ALA A 162 -14.34 -6.36 -3.61
N CYS A 163 -15.66 -6.12 -3.51
CA CYS A 163 -16.26 -5.39 -2.39
C CYS A 163 -15.95 -6.07 -1.06
N GLY A 164 -16.04 -7.40 -0.97
CA GLY A 164 -15.72 -8.16 0.23
C GLY A 164 -14.27 -7.97 0.70
N PHE A 165 -13.30 -8.00 -0.22
CA PHE A 165 -11.90 -7.71 0.10
C PHE A 165 -11.70 -6.26 0.56
N ILE A 166 -12.37 -5.29 -0.08
CA ILE A 166 -12.30 -3.88 0.32
C ILE A 166 -12.87 -3.70 1.74
N ILE A 167 -14.03 -4.31 2.04
CA ILE A 167 -14.65 -4.27 3.38
C ILE A 167 -13.71 -4.90 4.40
N ALA A 168 -13.17 -6.10 4.12
CA ALA A 168 -12.25 -6.78 5.02
C ALA A 168 -10.99 -5.95 5.31
N GLY A 169 -10.39 -5.34 4.28
CA GLY A 169 -9.23 -4.46 4.44
C GLY A 169 -9.53 -3.24 5.31
N ILE A 170 -10.67 -2.56 5.08
CA ILE A 170 -11.08 -1.39 5.87
C ILE A 170 -11.39 -1.79 7.32
N THR A 171 -12.08 -2.91 7.53
CA THR A 171 -12.35 -3.43 8.88
C THR A 171 -11.05 -3.75 9.61
N GLY A 172 -10.08 -4.35 8.91
CA GLY A 172 -8.74 -4.58 9.45
C GLY A 172 -8.03 -3.29 9.84
N ILE A 173 -8.11 -2.24 9.02
CA ILE A 173 -7.57 -0.91 9.37
C ILE A 173 -8.27 -0.35 10.60
N GLY A 174 -9.60 -0.43 10.68
CA GLY A 174 -10.36 0.07 11.83
C GLY A 174 -10.04 -0.66 13.13
N SER A 175 -9.66 -1.94 13.06
CA SER A 175 -9.31 -2.75 14.22
C SER A 175 -7.86 -2.60 14.70
N VAL A 176 -7.03 -1.81 14.02
CA VAL A 176 -5.61 -1.58 14.40
C VAL A 176 -5.49 -1.04 15.83
N VAL A 177 -6.43 -0.22 16.27
CA VAL A 177 -6.46 0.35 17.63
C VAL A 177 -6.52 -0.71 18.74
N TYR A 178 -7.00 -1.91 18.42
CA TYR A 178 -7.07 -3.03 19.38
C TYR A 178 -5.85 -3.93 19.34
N CYS A 179 -4.88 -3.65 18.46
CA CYS A 179 -3.62 -4.38 18.41
C CYS A 179 -2.67 -3.90 19.52
N PRO A 180 -1.87 -4.81 20.12
CA PRO A 180 -0.84 -4.40 21.07
C PRO A 180 0.17 -3.44 20.40
N MET A 181 0.35 -2.26 21.00
CA MET A 181 1.27 -1.22 20.53
C MET A 181 2.33 -0.92 21.59
N ASP A 182 3.49 -0.42 21.16
CA ASP A 182 4.57 0.02 22.06
C ASP A 182 4.15 1.21 22.93
N ILE A 183 3.28 2.06 22.40
CA ILE A 183 2.75 3.24 23.08
C ILE A 183 1.24 3.09 23.08
N GLU A 184 0.65 3.01 24.27
CA GLU A 184 -0.79 3.01 24.41
C GLU A 184 -1.35 4.39 23.98
N PRO A 185 -2.23 4.44 22.95
CA PRO A 185 -2.87 5.67 22.58
C PRO A 185 -3.73 6.19 23.74
N SER A 186 -3.89 7.50 23.85
CA SER A 186 -4.80 8.04 24.85
C SER A 186 -6.25 7.56 24.60
N SER A 187 -7.06 7.45 25.65
CA SER A 187 -8.46 7.04 25.54
C SER A 187 -9.28 7.86 24.54
N VAL A 188 -8.90 9.13 24.34
CA VAL A 188 -9.50 10.02 23.34
C VAL A 188 -9.17 9.56 21.91
N ILE A 189 -7.91 9.19 21.66
CA ILE A 189 -7.47 8.71 20.34
C ILE A 189 -8.10 7.36 20.03
N GLU A 190 -8.18 6.47 21.03
CA GLU A 190 -8.84 5.16 20.88
C GLU A 190 -10.30 5.30 20.45
N GLY A 191 -11.02 6.28 20.99
CA GLY A 191 -12.43 6.54 20.63
C GLY A 191 -12.59 7.24 19.28
N ILE A 192 -11.70 8.17 18.95
CA ILE A 192 -11.80 8.98 17.70
C ILE A 192 -11.32 8.19 16.47
N TYR A 193 -10.28 7.36 16.60
CA TYR A 193 -9.71 6.61 15.49
C TYR A 193 -10.75 5.77 14.72
N PRO A 194 -11.49 4.85 15.36
CA PRO A 194 -12.48 4.04 14.65
C PRO A 194 -13.61 4.89 14.06
N LEU A 195 -13.97 6.01 14.69
CA LEU A 195 -14.97 6.92 14.18
C LEU A 195 -14.53 7.57 12.86
N ILE A 196 -13.27 8.05 12.79
CA ILE A 196 -12.71 8.61 11.56
C ILE A 196 -12.68 7.55 10.45
N VAL A 197 -12.20 6.34 10.76
CA VAL A 197 -12.20 5.23 9.80
C VAL A 197 -13.61 4.91 9.33
N ALA A 198 -14.61 4.90 10.22
CA ALA A 198 -16.01 4.65 9.88
C ALA A 198 -16.56 5.71 8.91
N VAL A 199 -16.31 7.00 9.17
CA VAL A 199 -16.78 8.11 8.32
C VAL A 199 -16.17 8.01 6.90
N ILE A 200 -14.88 7.72 6.80
CA ILE A 200 -14.20 7.53 5.51
C ILE A 200 -14.81 6.31 4.80
N SER A 201 -15.05 5.24 5.53
CA SER A 201 -15.59 3.97 5.01
C SER A 201 -16.96 4.14 4.38
N VAL A 202 -17.85 4.94 4.99
CA VAL A 202 -19.20 5.21 4.43
C VAL A 202 -19.09 5.79 3.01
N THR A 203 -18.17 6.73 2.79
CA THR A 203 -17.97 7.34 1.47
C THR A 203 -17.45 6.33 0.45
N ILE A 204 -16.51 5.48 0.87
CA ILE A 204 -15.95 4.42 0.03
C ILE A 204 -17.03 3.40 -0.32
N PHE A 205 -17.76 2.90 0.67
CA PHE A 205 -18.78 1.86 0.47
C PHE A 205 -19.88 2.31 -0.47
N ARG A 206 -20.39 3.53 -0.34
CA ARG A 206 -21.38 4.07 -1.27
C ARG A 206 -20.89 4.03 -2.71
N ARG A 207 -19.64 4.39 -2.97
CA ARG A 207 -19.07 4.40 -4.33
C ARG A 207 -18.76 3.00 -4.85
N VAL A 208 -18.18 2.14 -4.02
CA VAL A 208 -17.78 0.78 -4.41
C VAL A 208 -18.98 -0.12 -4.61
N ILE A 209 -19.97 -0.08 -3.71
CA ILE A 209 -21.21 -0.84 -3.84
C ILE A 209 -22.02 -0.31 -5.03
N GLY A 210 -22.10 1.01 -5.20
CA GLY A 210 -22.73 1.62 -6.37
C GLY A 210 -22.09 1.16 -7.68
N ALA A 211 -20.75 1.10 -7.72
CA ALA A 211 -20.01 0.57 -8.87
C ALA A 211 -20.33 -0.91 -9.16
N ALA A 212 -20.45 -1.73 -8.11
CA ALA A 212 -20.79 -3.16 -8.25
C ALA A 212 -22.23 -3.38 -8.72
N ILE A 213 -23.16 -2.51 -8.32
CA ILE A 213 -24.58 -2.59 -8.73
C ILE A 213 -24.75 -2.10 -10.18
N ILE A 214 -24.17 -0.93 -10.51
CA ILE A 214 -24.28 -0.31 -11.83
C ILE A 214 -23.48 -1.11 -12.86
N ALA A 215 -22.30 -1.64 -12.45
CA ALA A 215 -21.38 -2.45 -13.25
C ALA A 215 -20.93 -1.77 -14.58
N SER A 216 -20.94 -0.43 -14.63
CA SER A 216 -20.42 0.33 -15.77
C SER A 216 -18.92 0.65 -15.59
N PRO A 217 -18.14 0.74 -16.68
CA PRO A 217 -16.72 1.07 -16.63
C PRO A 217 -16.42 2.36 -15.86
N SER A 218 -17.20 3.41 -16.10
CA SER A 218 -17.05 4.72 -15.44
C SER A 218 -17.34 4.67 -13.93
N ALA A 219 -18.36 3.88 -13.52
CA ALA A 219 -18.67 3.69 -12.10
C ALA A 219 -17.55 2.91 -11.39
N ILE A 220 -17.03 1.86 -12.02
CA ILE A 220 -15.92 1.06 -11.49
C ILE A 220 -14.68 1.93 -11.34
N GLN A 221 -14.32 2.72 -12.37
CA GLN A 221 -13.19 3.65 -12.33
C GLN A 221 -13.33 4.67 -11.19
N SER A 222 -14.52 5.26 -11.02
CA SER A 222 -14.80 6.17 -9.91
C SER A 222 -14.64 5.51 -8.54
N GLY A 223 -15.08 4.25 -8.41
CA GLY A 223 -14.90 3.44 -7.20
C GLY A 223 -13.42 3.21 -6.89
N VAL A 224 -12.64 2.74 -7.86
CA VAL A 224 -11.19 2.51 -7.75
C VAL A 224 -10.46 3.79 -7.33
N ILE A 225 -10.69 4.91 -8.02
CA ILE A 225 -10.07 6.20 -7.71
C ILE A 225 -10.43 6.66 -6.30
N SER A 226 -11.67 6.45 -5.87
CA SER A 226 -12.11 6.81 -4.51
C SER A 226 -11.33 6.07 -3.44
N VAL A 227 -11.16 4.74 -3.60
CA VAL A 227 -10.40 3.93 -2.63
C VAL A 227 -8.92 4.30 -2.64
N LEU A 228 -8.30 4.47 -3.82
CA LEU A 228 -6.89 4.85 -3.94
C LEU A 228 -6.60 6.20 -3.28
N ARG A 229 -7.49 7.19 -3.41
CA ARG A 229 -7.36 8.48 -2.73
C ARG A 229 -7.50 8.35 -1.21
N SER A 230 -8.38 7.48 -0.77
CA SER A 230 -8.58 7.23 0.67
C SER A 230 -7.38 6.59 1.34
N LEU A 231 -6.49 5.91 0.60
CA LEU A 231 -5.26 5.34 1.16
C LEU A 231 -4.40 6.40 1.85
N ILE A 232 -4.25 7.58 1.24
CA ILE A 232 -3.48 8.68 1.82
C ILE A 232 -4.09 9.09 3.17
N ILE A 233 -5.43 9.09 3.27
CA ILE A 233 -6.13 9.45 4.51
C ILE A 233 -5.95 8.33 5.53
N PHE A 234 -6.06 7.07 5.13
CA PHE A 234 -5.80 5.93 6.03
C PHE A 234 -4.35 5.93 6.53
N ASP A 235 -3.37 6.16 5.64
CA ASP A 235 -1.96 6.26 6.03
C ASP A 235 -1.76 7.39 7.05
N ALA A 236 -2.40 8.55 6.87
CA ALA A 236 -2.34 9.67 7.82
C ALA A 236 -2.98 9.36 9.18
N VAL A 237 -4.13 8.66 9.16
CA VAL A 237 -4.86 8.28 10.39
C VAL A 237 -4.10 7.20 11.16
N ILE A 238 -3.49 6.22 10.47
CA ILE A 238 -2.61 5.22 11.08
C ILE A 238 -1.36 5.89 11.68
N CYS A 239 -0.77 6.86 10.98
CA CYS A 239 0.36 7.61 11.48
C CYS A 239 0.00 8.41 12.75
N PHE A 240 -1.20 8.99 12.81
CA PHE A 240 -1.71 9.68 13.99
C PHE A 240 -1.90 8.73 15.18
N LEU A 241 -2.35 7.50 14.94
CA LEU A 241 -2.48 6.48 15.98
C LEU A 241 -1.11 6.02 16.50
N ALA A 242 -0.15 5.80 15.58
CA ALA A 242 1.16 5.26 15.92
C ALA A 242 2.08 6.28 16.63
N VAL A 243 1.93 7.58 16.33
CA VAL A 243 2.76 8.66 16.90
C VAL A 243 1.87 9.80 17.43
N PRO A 244 1.13 9.58 18.53
CA PRO A 244 0.14 10.53 19.02
C PRO A 244 0.71 11.89 19.43
N GLN A 245 1.99 11.91 19.79
CA GLN A 245 2.68 13.14 20.26
C GLN A 245 3.07 14.08 19.12
N SER A 246 3.01 13.63 17.86
CA SER A 246 3.43 14.41 16.69
C SER A 246 2.41 14.39 15.58
N VAL A 247 1.40 15.25 15.68
CA VAL A 247 0.41 15.52 14.64
C VAL A 247 1.07 15.93 13.31
N TYR A 248 2.29 16.47 13.36
CA TYR A 248 3.03 16.92 12.16
C TYR A 248 3.22 15.82 11.12
N TYR A 249 3.56 14.59 11.53
CA TYR A 249 3.74 13.48 10.59
C TYR A 249 2.45 13.15 9.84
N SER A 250 1.32 13.12 10.54
CA SER A 250 0.01 12.90 9.93
C SER A 250 -0.37 14.03 8.96
N LEU A 251 -0.05 15.29 9.31
CA LEU A 251 -0.27 16.44 8.43
C LEU A 251 0.64 16.39 7.19
N ILE A 252 1.89 15.96 7.33
CA ILE A 252 2.80 15.75 6.19
C ILE A 252 2.22 14.70 5.24
N VAL A 253 1.78 13.55 5.75
CA VAL A 253 1.16 12.51 4.95
C VAL A 253 -0.12 13.03 4.27
N LEU A 254 -0.96 13.74 5.01
CA LEU A 254 -2.20 14.31 4.48
C LEU A 254 -1.93 15.36 3.39
N SER A 255 -0.83 16.12 3.50
CA SER A 255 -0.45 17.11 2.49
C SER A 255 -0.20 16.51 1.11
N LEU A 256 0.09 15.21 1.00
CA LEU A 256 0.23 14.48 -0.26
C LEU A 256 -1.09 14.41 -1.06
N LEU A 257 -2.24 14.72 -0.43
CA LEU A 257 -3.50 14.88 -1.17
C LEU A 257 -3.46 16.09 -2.12
N ILE A 258 -2.74 17.14 -1.76
CA ILE A 258 -2.67 18.38 -2.57
C ILE A 258 -2.07 18.08 -3.96
N PRO A 259 -0.84 17.55 -4.09
CA PRO A 259 -0.29 17.20 -5.39
C PRO A 259 -1.12 16.15 -6.12
N ASN A 260 -1.70 15.17 -5.42
CA ASN A 260 -2.58 14.18 -6.02
C ASN A 260 -3.82 14.82 -6.68
N LEU A 261 -4.48 15.77 -5.99
CA LEU A 261 -5.63 16.49 -6.51
C LEU A 261 -5.25 17.42 -7.65
N LEU A 262 -4.12 18.12 -7.56
CA LEU A 262 -3.63 19.00 -8.60
C LEU A 262 -3.27 18.23 -9.88
N LEU A 263 -2.47 17.18 -9.74
CA LEU A 263 -2.07 16.34 -10.87
C LEU A 263 -3.27 15.67 -11.54
N SER A 264 -4.31 15.28 -10.80
CA SER A 264 -5.53 14.70 -11.38
C SER A 264 -6.32 15.68 -12.26
N ARG A 265 -6.08 16.99 -12.15
CA ARG A 265 -6.68 18.00 -13.05
C ARG A 265 -5.91 18.18 -14.36
N PHE A 266 -4.59 17.96 -14.34
CA PHE A 266 -3.71 18.14 -15.50
C PHE A 266 -3.50 16.85 -16.28
N ILE A 267 -3.47 15.71 -15.60
CA ILE A 267 -3.36 14.40 -16.22
C ILE A 267 -4.78 13.86 -16.36
N SER A 268 -5.36 14.06 -17.56
CA SER A 268 -6.62 13.38 -17.86
C SER A 268 -6.40 11.89 -17.70
N THR A 269 -7.13 11.28 -16.79
CA THR A 269 -7.16 9.82 -16.61
C THR A 269 -7.89 9.22 -17.80
N THR A 270 -7.18 9.18 -18.93
CA THR A 270 -7.61 8.45 -20.14
C THR A 270 -7.16 6.99 -20.06
#